data_d24164dc68bd41078dd4914c98dfcbdf
#
_entry.id   d24164dc68bd41078dd4914c98dfcbdf
#
_cell.length_a   1.000
_cell.length_b   1.000
_cell.length_c   1.000
_cell.angle_alpha   90.00
_cell.angle_beta   90.00
_cell.angle_gamma   90.00
#
_symmetry.space_group_name_H-M   'P 1'
#
loop_
_entity.id
_entity.type
_entity.pdbx_description
1 polymer ?
#
loop_
_entity_poly.entity_id
_entity_poly.type
_entity_poly.pdbx_seq_one_letter_code
_entity_poly.pdbx_strand_id
1 'polypeptide(L)'
;KHSDGLLVARGDLGIETDITNLPYVQRKMVRVALQSGKKCVVATQLLESMISNPHPTRAEVSDVANAVYEGADALMLSAETTVGDFPLRCVKYLSDIAKNADRSETLHFENNMKYVSDWHTLASTSVKLSKRINADAIIVLTRSGFTANLISSARPRVPVYAFTNDRSTQNKLSMASSLENIFLAFKKDHEKTISAAFDILKNDFRLKGKKKFIVISGTVSYTHLTLPTTGIV
;
A
#
# COMPACT_ATOMS: atom_id res chain seq x y z
N LYS A 1 -15.60 -10.77 6.31
CA LYS A 1 -15.14 -12.18 6.31
C LYS A 1 -15.21 -12.83 4.91
N HIS A 2 -16.00 -12.29 3.97
CA HIS A 2 -16.36 -12.95 2.70
C HIS A 2 -15.66 -12.36 1.46
N SER A 3 -14.74 -11.42 1.61
CA SER A 3 -13.99 -10.81 0.51
C SER A 3 -12.55 -10.55 0.91
N ASP A 4 -11.64 -10.54 -0.06
CA ASP A 4 -10.21 -10.22 0.12
C ASP A 4 -9.94 -8.71 0.03
N GLY A 5 -10.87 -7.96 -0.53
CA GLY A 5 -10.82 -6.52 -0.66
C GLY A 5 -12.17 -5.93 -1.03
N LEU A 6 -12.23 -4.62 -1.18
CA LEU A 6 -13.39 -3.86 -1.60
C LEU A 6 -13.07 -3.01 -2.82
N LEU A 7 -14.03 -2.92 -3.73
CA LEU A 7 -14.06 -1.94 -4.82
C LEU A 7 -15.18 -0.93 -4.52
N VAL A 8 -14.83 0.34 -4.37
CA VAL A 8 -15.80 1.43 -4.28
C VAL A 8 -16.13 1.85 -5.71
N ALA A 9 -17.11 1.18 -6.33
CA ALA A 9 -17.62 1.49 -7.66
C ALA A 9 -18.65 2.62 -7.56
N ARG A 10 -18.19 3.87 -7.67
CA ARG A 10 -19.02 5.05 -7.39
C ARG A 10 -20.18 5.21 -8.36
N GLY A 11 -20.00 4.79 -9.62
CA GLY A 11 -21.10 4.76 -10.59
C GLY A 11 -22.28 3.92 -10.12
N ASP A 12 -22.01 2.68 -9.70
CA ASP A 12 -23.05 1.77 -9.21
C ASP A 12 -23.64 2.24 -7.87
N LEU A 13 -22.78 2.69 -6.96
CA LEU A 13 -23.22 3.22 -5.66
C LEU A 13 -24.13 4.46 -5.80
N GLY A 14 -23.89 5.30 -6.81
CA GLY A 14 -24.72 6.48 -7.06
C GLY A 14 -26.14 6.13 -7.54
N ILE A 15 -26.36 4.90 -8.05
CA ILE A 15 -27.69 4.40 -8.41
C ILE A 15 -28.41 3.82 -7.18
N GLU A 16 -27.65 3.13 -6.32
CA GLU A 16 -28.17 2.41 -5.14
C GLU A 16 -28.35 3.31 -3.91
N THR A 17 -27.69 4.46 -3.85
CA THR A 17 -27.71 5.37 -2.70
C THR A 17 -27.97 6.81 -3.16
N ASP A 18 -28.46 7.66 -2.25
CA ASP A 18 -28.52 9.10 -2.52
C ASP A 18 -27.10 9.62 -2.83
N ILE A 19 -26.98 10.32 -3.94
CA ILE A 19 -25.70 10.87 -4.44
C ILE A 19 -25.02 11.78 -3.40
N THR A 20 -25.82 12.47 -2.57
CA THR A 20 -25.28 13.33 -1.50
C THR A 20 -24.60 12.54 -0.39
N ASN A 21 -24.90 11.26 -0.25
CA ASN A 21 -24.29 10.35 0.70
C ASN A 21 -23.06 9.62 0.16
N LEU A 22 -22.81 9.69 -1.13
CA LEU A 22 -21.73 8.95 -1.79
C LEU A 22 -20.35 9.17 -1.15
N PRO A 23 -19.92 10.41 -0.85
CA PRO A 23 -18.61 10.64 -0.21
C PRO A 23 -18.53 10.01 1.20
N TYR A 24 -19.65 10.01 1.94
CA TYR A 24 -19.70 9.38 3.26
C TYR A 24 -19.59 7.85 3.15
N VAL A 25 -20.30 7.25 2.21
CA VAL A 25 -20.27 5.79 1.96
C VAL A 25 -18.85 5.37 1.52
N GLN A 26 -18.23 6.08 0.57
CA GLN A 26 -16.86 5.84 0.15
C GLN A 26 -15.91 5.84 1.35
N ARG A 27 -15.91 6.90 2.12
CA ARG A 27 -15.06 7.05 3.32
C ARG A 27 -15.27 5.92 4.33
N LYS A 28 -16.52 5.52 4.55
CA LYS A 28 -16.87 4.40 5.43
C LYS A 28 -16.31 3.08 4.91
N MET A 29 -16.42 2.82 3.60
CA MET A 29 -15.91 1.59 2.97
C MET A 29 -14.38 1.52 3.05
N VAL A 30 -13.68 2.60 2.68
CA VAL A 30 -12.21 2.67 2.77
C VAL A 30 -11.75 2.45 4.21
N ARG A 31 -12.38 3.14 5.19
CA ARG A 31 -12.05 2.97 6.61
C ARG A 31 -12.25 1.53 7.09
N VAL A 32 -13.37 0.90 6.75
CA VAL A 32 -13.66 -0.49 7.15
C VAL A 32 -12.66 -1.47 6.53
N ALA A 33 -12.29 -1.28 5.26
CA ALA A 33 -11.28 -2.09 4.61
C ALA A 33 -9.92 -1.97 5.32
N LEU A 34 -9.44 -0.76 5.55
CA LEU A 34 -8.19 -0.50 6.27
C LEU A 34 -8.18 -1.12 7.67
N GLN A 35 -9.22 -0.89 8.47
CA GLN A 35 -9.34 -1.44 9.82
C GLN A 35 -9.39 -2.98 9.85
N SER A 36 -9.79 -3.59 8.74
CA SER A 36 -9.83 -5.04 8.57
C SER A 36 -8.55 -5.62 7.93
N GLY A 37 -7.54 -4.79 7.64
CA GLY A 37 -6.32 -5.21 6.94
C GLY A 37 -6.57 -5.65 5.50
N LYS A 38 -7.64 -5.16 4.86
CA LYS A 38 -8.05 -5.52 3.50
C LYS A 38 -7.80 -4.38 2.53
N LYS A 39 -7.68 -4.72 1.24
CA LYS A 39 -7.43 -3.76 0.17
C LYS A 39 -8.71 -3.02 -0.21
N CYS A 40 -8.56 -1.75 -0.56
CA CYS A 40 -9.64 -0.92 -1.06
C CYS A 40 -9.22 -0.19 -2.33
N VAL A 41 -9.99 -0.37 -3.39
CA VAL A 41 -9.82 0.34 -4.66
C VAL A 41 -10.96 1.34 -4.80
N VAL A 42 -10.64 2.61 -5.06
CA VAL A 42 -11.65 3.60 -5.44
C VAL A 42 -11.70 3.69 -6.95
N ALA A 43 -12.90 3.54 -7.51
CA ALA A 43 -13.12 3.36 -8.93
C ALA A 43 -14.24 4.26 -9.47
N THR A 44 -14.16 4.54 -10.76
CA THR A 44 -15.11 5.28 -11.58
C THR A 44 -15.21 6.76 -11.26
N GLN A 45 -15.48 7.57 -12.28
CA GLN A 45 -15.73 9.02 -12.19
C GLN A 45 -14.62 9.80 -11.46
N LEU A 46 -13.35 9.38 -11.62
CA LEU A 46 -12.20 10.06 -11.00
C LEU A 46 -11.73 11.26 -11.83
N LEU A 47 -11.55 11.05 -13.12
CA LEU A 47 -11.13 12.07 -14.09
C LEU A 47 -12.04 12.06 -15.33
N GLU A 48 -13.33 11.91 -15.12
CA GLU A 48 -14.33 11.66 -16.17
C GLU A 48 -14.35 12.74 -17.25
N SER A 49 -14.11 14.01 -16.89
CA SER A 49 -13.99 15.10 -17.85
C SER A 49 -12.87 14.87 -18.86
N MET A 50 -11.85 14.11 -18.50
CA MET A 50 -10.70 13.81 -19.35
C MET A 50 -11.00 12.74 -20.42
N ILE A 51 -12.20 12.19 -20.48
CA ILE A 51 -12.63 11.38 -21.63
C ILE A 51 -12.49 12.22 -22.92
N SER A 52 -12.91 13.48 -22.86
CA SER A 52 -12.88 14.41 -24.02
C SER A 52 -12.00 15.65 -23.81
N ASN A 53 -11.51 15.91 -22.60
CA ASN A 53 -10.69 17.08 -22.30
C ASN A 53 -9.25 16.68 -21.94
N PRO A 54 -8.24 17.48 -22.36
CA PRO A 54 -6.84 17.18 -22.09
C PRO A 54 -6.40 17.45 -20.63
N HIS A 55 -7.25 18.06 -19.81
CA HIS A 55 -6.99 18.43 -18.42
C HIS A 55 -8.20 18.13 -17.54
N PRO A 56 -7.97 17.68 -16.29
CA PRO A 56 -9.04 17.44 -15.35
C PRO A 56 -9.60 18.76 -14.79
N THR A 57 -10.80 18.71 -14.26
CA THR A 57 -11.37 19.79 -13.46
C THR A 57 -10.72 19.88 -12.09
N ARG A 58 -10.83 21.05 -11.43
CA ARG A 58 -10.35 21.22 -10.04
C ARG A 58 -11.09 20.31 -9.06
N ALA A 59 -12.35 20.05 -9.30
CA ALA A 59 -13.16 19.14 -8.47
C ALA A 59 -12.64 17.72 -8.55
N GLU A 60 -12.32 17.21 -9.75
CA GLU A 60 -11.74 15.89 -9.96
C GLU A 60 -10.35 15.75 -9.30
N VAL A 61 -9.50 16.77 -9.41
CA VAL A 61 -8.20 16.79 -8.73
C VAL A 61 -8.40 16.67 -7.21
N SER A 62 -9.36 17.41 -6.64
CA SER A 62 -9.67 17.34 -5.21
C SER A 62 -10.25 15.99 -4.81
N ASP A 63 -11.06 15.39 -5.65
CA ASP A 63 -11.70 14.09 -5.42
C ASP A 63 -10.67 12.95 -5.42
N VAL A 64 -9.78 12.93 -6.40
CA VAL A 64 -8.64 11.99 -6.44
C VAL A 64 -7.77 12.13 -5.19
N ALA A 65 -7.43 13.37 -4.80
CA ALA A 65 -6.64 13.62 -3.61
C ALA A 65 -7.35 13.13 -2.34
N ASN A 66 -8.67 13.34 -2.21
CA ASN A 66 -9.46 12.85 -1.08
C ASN A 66 -9.43 11.32 -0.96
N ALA A 67 -9.54 10.59 -2.08
CA ALA A 67 -9.44 9.13 -2.05
C ALA A 67 -8.08 8.65 -1.50
N VAL A 68 -7.00 9.37 -1.82
CA VAL A 68 -5.66 9.09 -1.26
C VAL A 68 -5.60 9.45 0.23
N TYR A 69 -6.11 10.60 0.65
CA TYR A 69 -6.15 11.01 2.06
C TYR A 69 -6.97 10.04 2.91
N GLU A 70 -8.03 9.46 2.36
CA GLU A 70 -8.82 8.41 3.01
C GLU A 70 -8.06 7.09 3.14
N GLY A 71 -6.97 6.91 2.38
CA GLY A 71 -6.11 5.74 2.43
C GLY A 71 -6.53 4.61 1.49
N ALA A 72 -7.09 4.91 0.33
CA ALA A 72 -7.30 3.91 -0.72
C ALA A 72 -5.97 3.24 -1.10
N ASP A 73 -5.98 1.93 -1.35
CA ASP A 73 -4.80 1.18 -1.80
C ASP A 73 -4.50 1.41 -3.26
N ALA A 74 -5.54 1.59 -4.06
CA ALA A 74 -5.42 1.87 -5.49
C ALA A 74 -6.57 2.76 -5.98
N LEU A 75 -6.33 3.43 -7.10
CA LEU A 75 -7.29 4.22 -7.85
C LEU A 75 -7.46 3.59 -9.23
N MET A 76 -8.69 3.47 -9.71
CA MET A 76 -8.97 2.84 -11.00
C MET A 76 -9.63 3.82 -11.95
N LEU A 77 -9.01 4.02 -13.10
CA LEU A 77 -9.62 4.68 -14.26
C LEU A 77 -10.44 3.67 -15.06
N SER A 78 -11.48 4.12 -15.72
CA SER A 78 -12.41 3.32 -16.53
C SER A 78 -12.48 3.87 -17.94
N ALA A 79 -13.54 4.61 -18.28
CA ALA A 79 -13.75 5.19 -19.59
C ALA A 79 -12.62 6.13 -20.01
N GLU A 80 -12.01 6.83 -19.06
CA GLU A 80 -10.90 7.76 -19.27
C GLU A 80 -9.71 7.12 -20.01
N THR A 81 -9.53 5.80 -19.85
CA THR A 81 -8.43 5.04 -20.47
C THR A 81 -8.89 4.04 -21.53
N THR A 82 -10.19 3.69 -21.56
CA THR A 82 -10.72 2.70 -22.51
C THR A 82 -11.27 3.32 -23.80
N VAL A 83 -11.96 4.45 -23.67
CA VAL A 83 -12.58 5.16 -24.80
C VAL A 83 -12.19 6.64 -24.88
N GLY A 84 -11.48 7.17 -23.88
CA GLY A 84 -11.09 8.57 -23.82
C GLY A 84 -10.00 8.92 -24.83
N ASP A 85 -9.97 10.21 -25.23
CA ASP A 85 -9.00 10.76 -26.19
C ASP A 85 -7.59 10.93 -25.61
N PHE A 86 -7.45 10.97 -24.26
CA PHE A 86 -6.20 11.31 -23.58
C PHE A 86 -5.74 10.27 -22.55
N PRO A 87 -5.70 8.95 -22.85
CA PRO A 87 -5.48 7.90 -21.86
C PRO A 87 -4.14 8.02 -21.10
N LEU A 88 -3.05 8.33 -21.79
CA LEU A 88 -1.74 8.50 -21.16
C LEU A 88 -1.69 9.73 -20.24
N ARG A 89 -2.39 10.81 -20.60
CA ARG A 89 -2.49 12.00 -19.75
C ARG A 89 -3.31 11.70 -18.49
N CYS A 90 -4.41 10.96 -18.61
CA CYS A 90 -5.22 10.55 -17.46
C CYS A 90 -4.39 9.78 -16.43
N VAL A 91 -3.63 8.76 -16.86
CA VAL A 91 -2.73 8.02 -15.98
C VAL A 91 -1.68 8.91 -15.34
N LYS A 92 -1.10 9.84 -16.12
CA LYS A 92 -0.12 10.79 -15.61
C LYS A 92 -0.72 11.71 -14.55
N TYR A 93 -1.88 12.34 -14.81
CA TYR A 93 -2.57 13.20 -13.84
C TYR A 93 -2.93 12.44 -12.57
N LEU A 94 -3.52 11.25 -12.70
CA LEU A 94 -3.86 10.40 -11.55
C LEU A 94 -2.63 10.13 -10.70
N SER A 95 -1.53 9.73 -11.33
CA SER A 95 -0.26 9.45 -10.64
C SER A 95 0.33 10.68 -9.96
N ASP A 96 0.33 11.84 -10.63
CA ASP A 96 0.91 13.06 -10.09
C ASP A 96 0.07 13.61 -8.91
N ILE A 97 -1.26 13.57 -9.01
CA ILE A 97 -2.18 13.95 -7.93
C ILE A 97 -1.98 13.01 -6.73
N ALA A 98 -1.97 11.70 -6.98
CA ALA A 98 -1.79 10.71 -5.91
C ALA A 98 -0.45 10.89 -5.19
N LYS A 99 0.66 11.09 -5.92
CA LYS A 99 1.99 11.34 -5.33
C LYS A 99 2.04 12.62 -4.49
N ASN A 100 1.35 13.68 -4.95
CA ASN A 100 1.30 14.94 -4.20
C ASN A 100 0.45 14.80 -2.93
N ALA A 101 -0.69 14.11 -3.02
CA ALA A 101 -1.56 13.84 -1.88
C ALA A 101 -0.88 12.94 -0.83
N ASP A 102 -0.16 11.90 -1.27
CA ASP A 102 0.52 10.95 -0.37
C ASP A 102 1.63 11.61 0.49
N ARG A 103 2.17 12.75 0.05
CA ARG A 103 3.14 13.55 0.82
C ARG A 103 2.51 14.35 1.94
N SER A 104 1.20 14.53 1.91
CA SER A 104 0.44 15.31 2.89
C SER A 104 0.02 14.45 4.09
N GLU A 105 -0.59 15.08 5.10
CA GLU A 105 -1.22 14.34 6.19
C GLU A 105 -2.46 13.61 5.67
N THR A 106 -2.57 12.32 6.02
CA THR A 106 -3.74 11.48 5.73
C THR A 106 -4.74 11.54 6.89
N LEU A 107 -5.93 10.96 6.70
CA LEU A 107 -6.95 10.87 7.75
C LEU A 107 -6.61 9.86 8.86
N HIS A 108 -5.49 9.15 8.73
CA HIS A 108 -4.94 8.22 9.73
C HIS A 108 -5.94 7.16 10.24
N PHE A 109 -6.79 6.64 9.35
CA PHE A 109 -7.74 5.58 9.71
C PHE A 109 -7.05 4.31 10.20
N GLU A 110 -5.78 4.10 9.79
CA GLU A 110 -4.93 3.01 10.27
C GLU A 110 -4.66 3.05 11.78
N ASN A 111 -4.75 4.22 12.42
CA ASN A 111 -4.56 4.35 13.87
C ASN A 111 -5.66 3.63 14.68
N ASN A 112 -6.82 3.38 14.06
CA ASN A 112 -7.96 2.69 14.67
C ASN A 112 -8.08 1.24 14.18
N MET A 113 -7.00 0.63 13.70
CA MET A 113 -7.00 -0.79 13.32
C MET A 113 -7.36 -1.66 14.52
N LYS A 114 -8.23 -2.63 14.27
CA LYS A 114 -8.55 -3.64 15.29
C LYS A 114 -7.42 -4.65 15.36
N TYR A 115 -6.72 -4.67 16.47
CA TYR A 115 -5.67 -5.66 16.74
C TYR A 115 -6.34 -6.98 17.14
N VAL A 116 -6.56 -7.85 16.16
CA VAL A 116 -7.24 -9.14 16.35
C VAL A 116 -6.24 -10.27 16.67
N SER A 117 -4.95 -10.01 16.50
CA SER A 117 -3.87 -10.98 16.77
C SER A 117 -2.54 -10.27 17.05
N ASP A 118 -1.59 -11.01 17.61
CA ASP A 118 -0.21 -10.54 17.87
C ASP A 118 0.47 -10.02 16.59
N TRP A 119 0.13 -10.58 15.42
CA TRP A 119 0.62 -10.14 14.13
C TRP A 119 0.21 -8.73 13.76
N HIS A 120 -1.02 -8.33 14.09
CA HIS A 120 -1.48 -6.94 13.89
C HIS A 120 -0.70 -5.99 14.79
N THR A 121 -0.48 -6.40 16.05
CA THR A 121 0.33 -5.64 17.01
C THR A 121 1.76 -5.49 16.52
N LEU A 122 2.37 -6.57 16.05
CA LEU A 122 3.72 -6.56 15.51
C LEU A 122 3.84 -5.63 14.29
N ALA A 123 2.94 -5.74 13.34
CA ALA A 123 2.93 -4.91 12.13
C ALA A 123 2.82 -3.43 12.48
N SER A 124 1.83 -3.05 13.30
CA SER A 124 1.64 -1.68 13.73
C SER A 124 2.82 -1.14 14.53
N THR A 125 3.38 -1.96 15.44
CA THR A 125 4.55 -1.57 16.24
C THR A 125 5.78 -1.37 15.36
N SER A 126 5.98 -2.22 14.36
CA SER A 126 7.08 -2.10 13.41
C SER A 126 6.99 -0.81 12.59
N VAL A 127 5.79 -0.44 12.14
CA VAL A 127 5.57 0.83 11.44
C VAL A 127 5.79 2.04 12.36
N LYS A 128 5.29 1.99 13.60
CA LYS A 128 5.57 3.04 14.59
C LYS A 128 7.05 3.14 14.93
N LEU A 129 7.72 2.00 15.06
CA LEU A 129 9.15 1.93 15.31
C LEU A 129 9.94 2.53 14.15
N SER A 130 9.59 2.22 12.90
CA SER A 130 10.27 2.76 11.72
C SER A 130 10.30 4.29 11.71
N LYS A 131 9.18 4.92 12.09
CA LYS A 131 9.08 6.37 12.24
C LYS A 131 9.97 6.88 13.40
N ARG A 132 9.94 6.18 14.54
CA ARG A 132 10.61 6.63 15.77
C ARG A 132 12.14 6.59 15.68
N ILE A 133 12.68 5.58 14.99
CA ILE A 133 14.14 5.43 14.79
C ILE A 133 14.63 6.06 13.48
N ASN A 134 13.74 6.67 12.70
CA ASN A 134 14.01 7.14 11.35
C ASN A 134 14.63 6.02 10.50
N ALA A 135 13.94 4.88 10.42
CA ALA A 135 14.36 3.78 9.56
C ALA A 135 14.28 4.20 8.09
N ASP A 136 15.18 3.66 7.28
CA ASP A 136 15.24 3.95 5.85
C ASP A 136 14.26 3.09 5.04
N ALA A 137 13.96 1.87 5.54
CA ALA A 137 12.97 0.96 4.96
C ALA A 137 12.56 -0.14 5.96
N ILE A 138 11.47 -0.83 5.63
CA ILE A 138 11.05 -2.08 6.27
C ILE A 138 11.24 -3.22 5.26
N ILE A 139 11.90 -4.29 5.67
CA ILE A 139 12.11 -5.50 4.88
C ILE A 139 11.25 -6.61 5.48
N VAL A 140 10.44 -7.23 4.65
CA VAL A 140 9.51 -8.29 5.08
C VAL A 140 9.79 -9.56 4.30
N LEU A 141 10.09 -10.64 5.00
CA LEU A 141 10.14 -11.98 4.41
C LEU A 141 8.82 -12.68 4.66
N THR A 142 8.07 -13.00 3.62
CA THR A 142 6.72 -13.57 3.73
C THR A 142 6.48 -14.68 2.73
N ARG A 143 5.83 -15.77 3.14
CA ARG A 143 5.44 -16.87 2.24
C ARG A 143 4.03 -16.65 1.67
N SER A 144 3.09 -16.31 2.52
CA SER A 144 1.66 -16.13 2.16
C SER A 144 1.27 -14.69 1.85
N GLY A 145 2.17 -13.71 2.08
CA GLY A 145 1.86 -12.29 1.95
C GLY A 145 1.14 -11.68 3.16
N PHE A 146 0.74 -12.49 4.15
CA PHE A 146 -0.06 -12.02 5.28
C PHE A 146 0.60 -10.89 6.07
N THR A 147 1.84 -11.08 6.52
CA THR A 147 2.58 -10.06 7.27
C THR A 147 2.82 -8.78 6.44
N ALA A 148 3.16 -8.95 5.15
CA ALA A 148 3.35 -7.82 4.25
C ALA A 148 2.06 -7.00 4.08
N ASN A 149 0.91 -7.66 3.94
CA ASN A 149 -0.39 -6.99 3.87
C ASN A 149 -0.72 -6.23 5.15
N LEU A 150 -0.45 -6.81 6.32
CA LEU A 150 -0.68 -6.12 7.59
C LEU A 150 0.18 -4.86 7.74
N ILE A 151 1.46 -4.94 7.33
CA ILE A 151 2.36 -3.77 7.35
C ILE A 151 1.89 -2.71 6.37
N SER A 152 1.50 -3.10 5.16
CA SER A 152 0.92 -2.18 4.17
C SER A 152 -0.33 -1.47 4.72
N SER A 153 -1.22 -2.21 5.40
CA SER A 153 -2.44 -1.63 5.99
C SER A 153 -2.15 -0.67 7.15
N ALA A 154 -1.02 -0.81 7.83
CA ALA A 154 -0.57 0.14 8.85
C ALA A 154 0.06 1.42 8.26
N ARG A 155 0.04 1.59 6.94
CA ARG A 155 0.47 2.79 6.20
C ARG A 155 1.86 3.31 6.60
N PRO A 156 2.92 2.53 6.40
CA PRO A 156 4.28 3.00 6.64
C PRO A 156 4.63 4.17 5.71
N ARG A 157 5.34 5.16 6.23
CA ARG A 157 5.85 6.30 5.46
C ARG A 157 7.24 6.04 4.86
N VAL A 158 7.82 4.88 5.14
CA VAL A 158 9.08 4.40 4.57
C VAL A 158 8.76 3.28 3.57
N PRO A 159 9.59 3.08 2.53
CA PRO A 159 9.39 2.00 1.59
C PRO A 159 9.40 0.64 2.31
N VAL A 160 8.55 -0.26 1.86
CA VAL A 160 8.47 -1.64 2.37
C VAL A 160 8.84 -2.60 1.24
N TYR A 161 9.90 -3.36 1.45
CA TYR A 161 10.34 -4.39 0.52
C TYR A 161 9.85 -5.76 1.01
N ALA A 162 8.89 -6.33 0.32
CA ALA A 162 8.33 -7.63 0.64
C ALA A 162 8.95 -8.71 -0.26
N PHE A 163 9.72 -9.59 0.35
CA PHE A 163 10.31 -10.74 -0.33
C PHE A 163 9.45 -11.97 -0.12
N THR A 164 9.18 -12.69 -1.20
CA THR A 164 8.43 -13.95 -1.18
C THR A 164 9.04 -14.97 -2.14
N ASN A 165 8.94 -16.24 -1.79
CA ASN A 165 9.35 -17.36 -2.62
C ASN A 165 8.20 -17.96 -3.45
N ASP A 166 7.02 -17.32 -3.43
CA ASP A 166 5.86 -17.74 -4.20
C ASP A 166 5.41 -16.64 -5.17
N ARG A 167 5.37 -16.98 -6.47
CA ARG A 167 4.98 -16.05 -7.53
C ARG A 167 3.51 -15.62 -7.43
N SER A 168 2.62 -16.50 -6.98
CA SER A 168 1.22 -16.14 -6.77
C SER A 168 1.07 -15.09 -5.68
N THR A 169 1.78 -15.28 -4.58
CA THR A 169 1.85 -14.30 -3.49
C THR A 169 2.45 -12.96 -3.97
N GLN A 170 3.52 -13.00 -4.77
CA GLN A 170 4.09 -11.80 -5.35
C GLN A 170 3.05 -11.01 -6.14
N ASN A 171 2.28 -11.68 -7.00
CA ASN A 171 1.23 -11.03 -7.80
C ASN A 171 0.11 -10.46 -6.92
N LYS A 172 -0.32 -11.17 -5.89
CA LYS A 172 -1.34 -10.67 -4.94
C LYS A 172 -0.90 -9.43 -4.17
N LEU A 173 0.39 -9.33 -3.87
CA LEU A 173 0.96 -8.18 -3.15
C LEU A 173 1.10 -6.92 -4.02
N SER A 174 0.99 -7.03 -5.35
CA SER A 174 1.15 -5.88 -6.26
C SER A 174 0.11 -4.77 -6.07
N MET A 175 -1.05 -5.11 -5.49
CA MET A 175 -2.10 -4.13 -5.14
C MET A 175 -1.93 -3.53 -3.74
N ALA A 176 -0.91 -3.92 -3.00
CA ALA A 176 -0.69 -3.42 -1.64
C ALA A 176 -0.01 -2.05 -1.67
N SER A 177 -0.59 -1.07 -0.98
CA SER A 177 0.00 0.26 -0.87
C SER A 177 1.36 0.23 -0.17
N SER A 178 2.27 1.09 -0.60
CA SER A 178 3.62 1.26 -0.03
C SER A 178 4.50 -0.01 -0.06
N LEU A 179 4.13 -1.02 -0.85
CA LEU A 179 4.82 -2.29 -0.95
C LEU A 179 5.54 -2.44 -2.29
N GLU A 180 6.80 -2.81 -2.22
CA GLU A 180 7.57 -3.30 -3.35
C GLU A 180 7.82 -4.79 -3.16
N ASN A 181 7.22 -5.61 -4.01
CA ASN A 181 7.24 -7.06 -3.89
C ASN A 181 8.30 -7.68 -4.80
N ILE A 182 9.20 -8.42 -4.20
CA ILE A 182 10.37 -9.00 -4.87
C ILE A 182 10.34 -10.52 -4.69
N PHE A 183 10.52 -11.24 -5.79
CA PHE A 183 10.69 -12.69 -5.71
C PHE A 183 12.11 -13.03 -5.22
N LEU A 184 12.18 -13.88 -4.20
CA LEU A 184 13.43 -14.40 -3.64
C LEU A 184 13.25 -15.85 -3.23
N ALA A 185 14.04 -16.76 -3.79
CA ALA A 185 14.06 -18.14 -3.34
C ALA A 185 14.64 -18.22 -1.91
N PHE A 186 13.80 -18.64 -0.95
CA PHE A 186 14.22 -18.74 0.44
C PHE A 186 15.15 -19.94 0.65
N LYS A 187 16.25 -19.71 1.34
CA LYS A 187 17.21 -20.74 1.72
C LYS A 187 16.74 -21.44 3.01
N LYS A 188 17.27 -22.64 3.27
CA LYS A 188 17.01 -23.36 4.54
C LYS A 188 17.49 -22.53 5.74
N ASP A 189 18.62 -21.89 5.57
CA ASP A 189 19.21 -20.97 6.53
C ASP A 189 18.56 -19.59 6.38
N HIS A 190 18.03 -19.10 7.48
CA HIS A 190 17.29 -17.85 7.55
C HIS A 190 18.19 -16.64 7.37
N GLU A 191 19.37 -16.66 7.98
CA GLU A 191 20.34 -15.57 7.86
C GLU A 191 20.83 -15.41 6.41
N LYS A 192 21.02 -16.55 5.72
CA LYS A 192 21.38 -16.51 4.28
C LYS A 192 20.27 -15.97 3.39
N THR A 193 18.99 -16.14 3.81
CA THR A 193 17.86 -15.53 3.10
C THR A 193 17.83 -14.03 3.32
N ILE A 194 18.05 -13.57 4.56
CA ILE A 194 18.13 -12.15 4.89
C ILE A 194 19.31 -11.50 4.15
N SER A 195 20.49 -12.13 4.17
CA SER A 195 21.67 -11.63 3.42
C SER A 195 21.38 -11.48 1.93
N ALA A 196 20.75 -12.50 1.32
CA ALA A 196 20.36 -12.42 -0.10
C ALA A 196 19.35 -11.30 -0.40
N ALA A 197 18.42 -11.02 0.52
CA ALA A 197 17.52 -9.90 0.39
C ALA A 197 18.26 -8.56 0.41
N PHE A 198 19.23 -8.41 1.33
CA PHE A 198 20.09 -7.23 1.38
C PHE A 198 20.95 -7.07 0.15
N ASP A 199 21.48 -8.15 -0.43
CA ASP A 199 22.30 -8.08 -1.65
C ASP A 199 21.50 -7.57 -2.84
N ILE A 200 20.21 -7.94 -2.95
CA ILE A 200 19.31 -7.38 -3.95
C ILE A 200 19.13 -5.87 -3.71
N LEU A 201 18.88 -5.47 -2.47
CA LEU A 201 18.61 -4.07 -2.13
C LEU A 201 19.83 -3.16 -2.19
N LYS A 202 21.05 -3.67 -2.03
CA LYS A 202 22.29 -2.90 -2.20
C LYS A 202 22.41 -2.27 -3.58
N ASN A 203 21.84 -2.91 -4.59
CA ASN A 203 21.83 -2.41 -5.97
C ASN A 203 20.68 -1.42 -6.24
N ASP A 204 19.76 -1.24 -5.30
CA ASP A 204 18.69 -0.25 -5.43
C ASP A 204 19.22 1.15 -5.10
N PHE A 205 19.26 2.03 -6.12
CA PHE A 205 19.75 3.40 -5.97
C PHE A 205 19.03 4.20 -4.87
N ARG A 206 17.77 3.85 -4.56
CA ARG A 206 16.97 4.51 -3.52
C ARG A 206 17.46 4.20 -2.11
N LEU A 207 18.23 3.12 -1.95
CA LEU A 207 18.79 2.69 -0.68
C LEU A 207 20.29 2.99 -0.56
N LYS A 208 20.90 3.64 -1.58
CA LYS A 208 22.31 4.00 -1.56
C LYS A 208 22.60 4.93 -0.38
N GLY A 209 23.51 4.52 0.50
CA GLY A 209 23.86 5.25 1.73
C GLY A 209 22.90 5.06 2.89
N LYS A 210 21.82 4.30 2.73
CA LYS A 210 20.86 3.97 3.77
C LYS A 210 21.40 2.89 4.70
N LYS A 211 21.16 3.01 6.02
CA LYS A 211 21.79 2.18 7.05
C LYS A 211 20.85 1.56 8.07
N LYS A 212 19.61 2.06 8.19
CA LYS A 212 18.68 1.61 9.22
C LYS A 212 17.48 0.90 8.59
N PHE A 213 17.38 -0.39 8.82
CA PHE A 213 16.28 -1.20 8.34
C PHE A 213 15.58 -1.92 9.49
N ILE A 214 14.28 -2.13 9.36
CA ILE A 214 13.53 -3.07 10.19
C ILE A 214 13.33 -4.31 9.35
N VAL A 215 13.79 -5.45 9.84
CA VAL A 215 13.58 -6.74 9.17
C VAL A 215 12.53 -7.52 9.94
N ILE A 216 11.49 -7.95 9.24
CA ILE A 216 10.42 -8.78 9.79
C ILE A 216 10.40 -10.08 9.03
N SER A 217 10.55 -11.16 9.77
CA SER A 217 10.55 -12.49 9.20
C SER A 217 9.78 -13.44 10.10
N GLY A 218 8.86 -14.21 9.49
CA GLY A 218 8.15 -15.29 10.14
C GLY A 218 8.79 -16.63 9.78
N THR A 219 9.41 -17.28 10.76
CA THR A 219 9.64 -18.72 10.70
C THR A 219 8.44 -19.44 11.31
N VAL A 220 8.23 -20.69 10.94
CA VAL A 220 7.05 -21.50 11.30
C VAL A 220 6.77 -21.57 12.81
N SER A 221 7.68 -21.15 13.67
CA SER A 221 7.53 -21.22 15.13
C SER A 221 7.85 -19.93 15.89
N TYR A 222 8.55 -18.96 15.31
CA TYR A 222 8.95 -17.73 16.03
C TYR A 222 9.02 -16.53 15.08
N THR A 223 8.56 -15.38 15.58
CA THR A 223 8.71 -14.10 14.91
C THR A 223 9.83 -13.32 15.57
N HIS A 224 10.83 -12.93 14.79
CA HIS A 224 11.91 -12.07 15.26
C HIS A 224 11.77 -10.66 14.69
N LEU A 225 11.80 -9.68 15.57
CA LEU A 225 12.03 -8.29 15.22
C LEU A 225 13.50 -8.00 15.50
N THR A 226 14.32 -7.89 14.46
CA THR A 226 15.73 -7.56 14.64
C THR A 226 16.00 -6.16 14.14
N LEU A 227 16.63 -5.36 14.97
CA LEU A 227 17.32 -4.14 14.56
C LEU A 227 18.73 -4.56 14.17
N PRO A 228 19.21 -4.28 12.94
CA PRO A 228 20.60 -4.51 12.64
C PRO A 228 21.45 -3.61 13.55
N THR A 229 22.16 -4.21 14.47
CA THR A 229 23.23 -3.53 15.19
C THR A 229 24.30 -3.12 14.17
N THR A 230 24.68 -1.90 14.21
CA THR A 230 25.78 -1.29 13.47
C THR A 230 27.02 -2.16 13.56
N GLY A 231 27.42 -2.72 12.45
CA GLY A 231 28.63 -3.51 12.37
C GLY A 231 28.72 -4.23 11.03
N ILE A 232 28.83 -3.47 9.95
CA ILE A 232 29.39 -4.01 8.70
C ILE A 232 30.57 -3.12 8.37
N VAL A 233 31.73 -3.69 8.59
CA VAL A 233 33.00 -3.30 8.00
C VAL A 233 32.91 -3.40 6.49
#